data_13aa343e16eb7388f84aa4fe7f3f0ae5
#
_entry.id   13aa343e16eb7388f84aa4fe7f3f0ae5
#
_cell.length_a   1.000
_cell.length_b   1.000
_cell.length_c   1.000
_cell.angle_alpha   90.00
_cell.angle_beta   90.00
_cell.angle_gamma   90.00
#
_symmetry.space_group_name_H-M   'P 1'
#
loop_
_entity.id
_entity.type
_entity.pdbx_description
1 polymer ?
#
loop_
_entity_poly.entity_id
_entity_poly.type
_entity_poly.pdbx_seq_one_letter_code
_entity_poly.pdbx_strand_id
1 'polypeptide(L)'
;MRKSFYGEEVRDAVLNAAQISPDDTVLDVGAGTGFLTQGAAMIARKVIALDFSRGMSDESIAKLGRGKVEFRIGNVEHMQLPDSSVNVVIGNMVLHHYPHPDMAIAEMARVLKPGGRIAISDLQGHNYEWLRKEHADVWLGFKMEDVLAMMKKNRLEDVKVDELSSCCTSTQEEQQVKIPMFLASARKPV
;
A
#
# COMPACT_ATOMS: atom_id res chain seq x y z
N MET A 1 -3.11 -12.98 16.48
CA MET A 1 -3.21 -13.36 15.06
C MET A 1 -4.21 -12.41 14.43
N ARG A 2 -3.79 -11.37 13.67
CA ARG A 2 -4.72 -10.48 12.97
C ARG A 2 -5.45 -11.33 11.93
N LYS A 3 -6.76 -11.49 12.05
CA LYS A 3 -7.58 -12.03 10.97
C LYS A 3 -7.47 -11.06 9.79
N SER A 4 -7.25 -11.57 8.57
CA SER A 4 -7.29 -10.74 7.36
C SER A 4 -8.67 -10.11 7.27
N PHE A 5 -8.72 -8.79 7.29
CA PHE A 5 -9.96 -8.02 7.18
C PHE A 5 -10.43 -7.86 5.74
N TYR A 6 -9.66 -8.38 4.76
CA TYR A 6 -9.90 -8.30 3.31
C TYR A 6 -9.41 -9.57 2.63
N GLY A 7 -9.99 -9.90 1.49
CA GLY A 7 -9.72 -11.13 0.74
C GLY A 7 -8.50 -11.03 -0.20
N GLU A 8 -8.12 -12.16 -0.78
CA GLU A 8 -7.03 -12.23 -1.78
C GLU A 8 -7.32 -11.42 -3.04
N GLU A 9 -8.60 -11.18 -3.33
CA GLU A 9 -9.03 -10.33 -4.46
C GLU A 9 -8.51 -8.89 -4.35
N VAL A 10 -8.32 -8.34 -3.15
CA VAL A 10 -7.70 -7.01 -2.94
C VAL A 10 -6.23 -7.04 -3.34
N ARG A 11 -5.50 -8.08 -2.92
CA ARG A 11 -4.10 -8.28 -3.33
C ARG A 11 -3.98 -8.34 -4.85
N ASP A 12 -4.79 -9.19 -5.46
CA ASP A 12 -4.74 -9.43 -6.90
C ASP A 12 -5.11 -8.16 -7.68
N ALA A 13 -6.08 -7.37 -7.21
CA ALA A 13 -6.43 -6.09 -7.81
C ALA A 13 -5.26 -5.09 -7.75
N VAL A 14 -4.58 -4.96 -6.60
CA VAL A 14 -3.41 -4.08 -6.45
C VAL A 14 -2.27 -4.53 -7.36
N LEU A 15 -1.92 -5.83 -7.37
CA LEU A 15 -0.83 -6.36 -8.18
C LEU A 15 -1.10 -6.21 -9.69
N ASN A 16 -2.35 -6.42 -10.11
CA ASN A 16 -2.77 -6.23 -11.50
C ASN A 16 -2.68 -4.76 -11.92
N ALA A 17 -3.15 -3.83 -11.09
CA ALA A 17 -3.04 -2.40 -11.36
C ALA A 17 -1.59 -1.91 -11.40
N ALA A 18 -0.72 -2.49 -10.58
CA ALA A 18 0.70 -2.20 -10.52
C ALA A 18 1.47 -2.69 -11.75
N GLN A 19 0.92 -3.64 -12.52
CA GLN A 19 1.54 -4.20 -13.75
C GLN A 19 3.00 -4.62 -13.54
N ILE A 20 3.28 -5.37 -12.47
CA ILE A 20 4.63 -5.76 -12.10
C ILE A 20 5.26 -6.65 -13.18
N SER A 21 6.51 -6.36 -13.55
CA SER A 21 7.31 -7.14 -14.49
C SER A 21 8.41 -7.93 -13.77
N PRO A 22 8.92 -9.03 -14.38
CA PRO A 22 9.99 -9.85 -13.77
C PRO A 22 11.30 -9.10 -13.47
N ASP A 23 11.56 -7.99 -14.15
CA ASP A 23 12.77 -7.17 -13.97
C ASP A 23 12.58 -6.03 -12.97
N ASP A 24 11.36 -5.84 -12.44
CA ASP A 24 11.06 -4.73 -11.55
C ASP A 24 11.68 -4.90 -10.14
N THR A 25 12.08 -3.77 -9.58
CA THR A 25 12.25 -3.59 -8.14
C THR A 25 10.96 -2.96 -7.62
N VAL A 26 10.26 -3.67 -6.76
CA VAL A 26 9.00 -3.26 -6.14
C VAL A 26 9.25 -2.77 -4.72
N LEU A 27 8.61 -1.68 -4.34
CA LEU A 27 8.51 -1.21 -2.96
C LEU A 27 7.09 -1.48 -2.46
N ASP A 28 6.97 -2.27 -1.40
CA ASP A 28 5.71 -2.49 -0.66
C ASP A 28 5.73 -1.60 0.58
N VAL A 29 4.89 -0.57 0.61
CA VAL A 29 4.81 0.40 1.72
C VAL A 29 3.72 -0.01 2.71
N GLY A 30 4.08 -0.03 4.00
CA GLY A 30 3.21 -0.58 5.05
C GLY A 30 3.06 -2.09 4.89
N ALA A 31 4.15 -2.80 4.62
CA ALA A 31 4.15 -4.22 4.26
C ALA A 31 3.51 -5.14 5.30
N GLY A 32 3.50 -4.75 6.59
CA GLY A 32 2.88 -5.50 7.68
C GLY A 32 3.37 -6.94 7.74
N THR A 33 2.45 -7.88 7.60
CA THR A 33 2.76 -9.33 7.58
C THR A 33 3.19 -9.86 6.21
N GLY A 34 3.29 -8.98 5.19
CA GLY A 34 3.72 -9.34 3.84
C GLY A 34 2.61 -9.76 2.89
N PHE A 35 1.40 -9.28 3.10
CA PHE A 35 0.25 -9.64 2.28
C PHE A 35 0.45 -9.32 0.78
N LEU A 36 0.90 -8.12 0.44
CA LEU A 36 1.27 -7.76 -0.93
C LEU A 36 2.67 -8.26 -1.29
N THR A 37 3.62 -8.20 -0.34
CA THR A 37 5.02 -8.63 -0.55
C THR A 37 5.09 -10.04 -1.11
N GLN A 38 4.27 -10.98 -0.59
CA GLN A 38 4.26 -12.37 -1.05
C GLN A 38 3.86 -12.48 -2.52
N GLY A 39 2.79 -11.80 -2.92
CA GLY A 39 2.34 -11.81 -4.32
C GLY A 39 3.34 -11.12 -5.25
N ALA A 40 3.87 -9.96 -4.86
CA ALA A 40 4.88 -9.25 -5.63
C ALA A 40 6.18 -10.06 -5.81
N ALA A 41 6.61 -10.78 -4.77
CA ALA A 41 7.81 -11.62 -4.82
C ALA A 41 7.70 -12.81 -5.77
N MET A 42 6.50 -13.26 -6.13
CA MET A 42 6.31 -14.29 -7.15
C MET A 42 6.61 -13.79 -8.56
N ILE A 43 6.50 -12.47 -8.80
CA ILE A 43 6.62 -11.85 -10.12
C ILE A 43 7.94 -11.08 -10.23
N ALA A 44 8.18 -10.12 -9.35
CA ALA A 44 9.27 -9.15 -9.41
C ALA A 44 10.65 -9.77 -9.27
N ARG A 45 11.67 -9.06 -9.72
CA ARG A 45 13.09 -9.39 -9.48
C ARG A 45 13.44 -9.20 -8.02
N LYS A 46 12.99 -8.10 -7.40
CA LYS A 46 13.28 -7.74 -6.01
C LYS A 46 12.08 -7.02 -5.40
N VAL A 47 11.81 -7.29 -4.13
CA VAL A 47 10.81 -6.55 -3.33
C VAL A 47 11.50 -5.94 -2.11
N ILE A 48 11.29 -4.65 -1.89
CA ILE A 48 11.64 -3.95 -0.66
C ILE A 48 10.35 -3.81 0.13
N ALA A 49 10.26 -4.48 1.27
CA ALA A 49 9.13 -4.42 2.18
C ALA A 49 9.43 -3.40 3.28
N LEU A 50 8.77 -2.24 3.24
CA LEU A 50 8.94 -1.14 4.19
C LEU A 50 7.78 -1.11 5.18
N ASP A 51 8.08 -1.12 6.47
CA ASP A 51 7.08 -0.93 7.53
C ASP A 51 7.70 -0.16 8.70
N PHE A 52 6.88 0.52 9.52
CA PHE A 52 7.35 1.20 10.72
C PHE A 52 7.69 0.21 11.86
N SER A 53 7.19 -1.02 11.77
CA SER A 53 7.42 -2.10 12.73
C SER A 53 7.80 -3.39 12.00
N ARG A 54 8.44 -4.32 12.70
CA ARG A 54 8.77 -5.63 12.13
C ARG A 54 7.54 -6.55 12.19
N GLY A 55 6.66 -6.44 11.23
CA GLY A 55 5.45 -7.28 11.11
C GLY A 55 5.70 -8.64 10.48
N MET A 56 6.72 -8.73 9.61
CA MET A 56 7.07 -9.95 8.89
C MET A 56 8.18 -10.70 9.62
N SER A 57 7.99 -12.00 9.87
CA SER A 57 9.01 -12.82 10.51
C SER A 57 10.17 -13.16 9.54
N ASP A 58 11.37 -13.40 10.08
CA ASP A 58 12.52 -13.84 9.30
C ASP A 58 12.23 -15.15 8.54
N GLU A 59 11.42 -16.03 9.13
CA GLU A 59 10.98 -17.27 8.49
C GLU A 59 10.09 -17.00 7.27
N SER A 60 9.17 -16.03 7.36
CA SER A 60 8.33 -15.64 6.24
C SER A 60 9.16 -15.04 5.12
N ILE A 61 10.12 -14.18 5.45
CA ILE A 61 11.05 -13.59 4.46
C ILE A 61 11.89 -14.69 3.78
N ALA A 62 12.38 -15.67 4.55
CA ALA A 62 13.20 -16.76 4.01
C ALA A 62 12.44 -17.65 3.02
N LYS A 63 11.13 -17.86 3.25
CA LYS A 63 10.25 -18.66 2.36
C LYS A 63 10.02 -17.99 1.01
N LEU A 64 10.15 -16.65 0.93
CA LEU A 64 9.96 -15.89 -0.32
C LEU A 64 11.19 -15.89 -1.25
N GLY A 65 12.24 -16.60 -0.87
CA GLY A 65 13.48 -16.71 -1.64
C GLY A 65 14.60 -15.82 -1.09
N ARG A 66 15.75 -16.41 -0.82
CA ARG A 66 16.92 -15.70 -0.30
C ARG A 66 17.34 -14.56 -1.24
N GLY A 67 17.39 -13.33 -0.70
CA GLY A 67 17.81 -12.13 -1.42
C GLY A 67 16.75 -11.50 -2.31
N LYS A 68 15.57 -12.10 -2.47
CA LYS A 68 14.48 -11.55 -3.28
C LYS A 68 13.66 -10.50 -2.51
N VAL A 69 13.46 -10.70 -1.21
CA VAL A 69 12.76 -9.77 -0.33
C VAL A 69 13.75 -9.17 0.66
N GLU A 70 13.80 -7.84 0.69
CA GLU A 70 14.54 -7.03 1.66
C GLU A 70 13.56 -6.31 2.56
N PHE A 71 13.57 -6.62 3.85
CA PHE A 71 12.74 -5.91 4.83
C PHE A 71 13.48 -4.69 5.38
N ARG A 72 12.79 -3.55 5.42
CA ARG A 72 13.28 -2.31 6.01
C ARG A 72 12.31 -1.74 7.02
N ILE A 73 12.82 -1.29 8.17
CA ILE A 73 12.04 -0.51 9.12
C ILE A 73 12.17 0.97 8.73
N GLY A 74 11.05 1.65 8.58
CA GLY A 74 11.04 3.06 8.20
C GLY A 74 9.67 3.69 8.15
N ASN A 75 9.66 5.01 8.06
CA ASN A 75 8.44 5.80 7.92
C ASN A 75 8.17 6.10 6.43
N VAL A 76 6.93 5.86 5.99
CA VAL A 76 6.51 6.10 4.60
C VAL A 76 6.52 7.59 4.23
N GLU A 77 6.30 8.49 5.22
CA GLU A 77 6.39 9.93 5.01
C GLU A 77 7.84 10.45 4.85
N HIS A 78 8.84 9.63 5.20
CA HIS A 78 10.28 9.97 5.13
C HIS A 78 11.11 8.72 4.85
N MET A 79 11.03 8.20 3.64
CA MET A 79 11.71 6.96 3.27
C MET A 79 13.22 7.16 3.09
N GLN A 80 14.01 6.34 3.76
CA GLN A 80 15.46 6.28 3.55
C GLN A 80 15.80 5.47 2.28
N LEU A 81 15.24 5.89 1.16
CA LEU A 81 15.46 5.33 -0.17
C LEU A 81 15.90 6.45 -1.12
N PRO A 82 16.83 6.19 -2.04
CA PRO A 82 17.22 7.17 -3.05
C PRO A 82 16.05 7.54 -3.97
N ASP A 83 16.11 8.75 -4.53
CA ASP A 83 15.22 9.15 -5.62
C ASP A 83 15.34 8.17 -6.79
N SER A 84 14.24 7.92 -7.47
CA SER A 84 14.22 7.12 -8.70
C SER A 84 14.90 5.75 -8.54
N SER A 85 14.66 5.06 -7.40
CA SER A 85 15.31 3.79 -7.04
C SER A 85 14.47 2.56 -7.33
N VAL A 86 13.13 2.69 -7.42
CA VAL A 86 12.21 1.57 -7.62
C VAL A 86 11.36 1.74 -8.88
N ASN A 87 10.94 0.62 -9.46
CA ASN A 87 10.12 0.62 -10.67
C ASN A 87 8.61 0.70 -10.33
N VAL A 88 8.22 0.11 -9.21
CA VAL A 88 6.82 0.01 -8.78
C VAL A 88 6.71 0.26 -7.28
N VAL A 89 5.69 1.00 -6.89
CA VAL A 89 5.26 1.14 -5.48
C VAL A 89 3.89 0.51 -5.33
N ILE A 90 3.74 -0.34 -4.34
CA ILE A 90 2.45 -0.92 -3.93
C ILE A 90 2.19 -0.63 -2.47
N GLY A 91 0.93 -0.61 -2.07
CA GLY A 91 0.52 -0.47 -0.67
C GLY A 91 -0.92 -0.90 -0.45
N ASN A 92 -1.22 -1.41 0.72
CA ASN A 92 -2.56 -1.78 1.10
C ASN A 92 -2.83 -1.40 2.55
N MET A 93 -3.91 -0.65 2.78
CA MET A 93 -4.32 -0.24 4.12
C MET A 93 -3.20 0.52 4.85
N VAL A 94 -2.62 1.52 4.21
CA VAL A 94 -1.42 2.20 4.70
C VAL A 94 -1.62 3.69 4.92
N LEU A 95 -2.30 4.41 4.02
CA LEU A 95 -2.39 5.88 4.08
C LEU A 95 -3.13 6.37 5.33
N HIS A 96 -4.19 5.67 5.74
CA HIS A 96 -5.01 6.08 6.87
C HIS A 96 -4.30 6.03 8.23
N HIS A 97 -3.12 5.40 8.30
CA HIS A 97 -2.29 5.38 9.50
C HIS A 97 -1.34 6.58 9.61
N TYR A 98 -1.16 7.37 8.55
CA TYR A 98 -0.19 8.47 8.53
C TYR A 98 -0.86 9.83 8.71
N PRO A 99 -0.32 10.72 9.58
CA PRO A 99 -0.85 12.07 9.77
C PRO A 99 -0.89 12.91 8.48
N HIS A 100 0.10 12.73 7.60
CA HIS A 100 0.26 13.50 6.37
C HIS A 100 0.27 12.58 5.13
N PRO A 101 -0.89 12.07 4.68
CA PRO A 101 -0.97 11.12 3.56
C PRO A 101 -0.46 11.71 2.23
N ASP A 102 -0.53 13.02 2.06
CA ASP A 102 0.07 13.72 0.92
C ASP A 102 1.59 13.64 0.91
N MET A 103 2.25 13.68 2.08
CA MET A 103 3.70 13.46 2.20
C MET A 103 4.07 12.02 1.88
N ALA A 104 3.27 11.05 2.33
CA ALA A 104 3.47 9.65 1.98
C ALA A 104 3.41 9.44 0.45
N ILE A 105 2.41 10.02 -0.23
CA ILE A 105 2.30 9.96 -1.70
C ILE A 105 3.47 10.69 -2.37
N ALA A 106 3.93 11.84 -1.84
CA ALA A 106 5.09 12.56 -2.36
C ALA A 106 6.36 11.70 -2.31
N GLU A 107 6.59 11.01 -1.20
CA GLU A 107 7.74 10.10 -1.03
C GLU A 107 7.64 8.89 -1.97
N MET A 108 6.43 8.30 -2.12
CA MET A 108 6.19 7.24 -3.09
C MET A 108 6.54 7.71 -4.52
N ALA A 109 6.10 8.91 -4.91
CA ALA A 109 6.42 9.50 -6.21
C ALA A 109 7.92 9.82 -6.36
N ARG A 110 8.59 10.26 -5.29
CA ARG A 110 10.03 10.58 -5.30
C ARG A 110 10.87 9.34 -5.60
N VAL A 111 10.60 8.23 -4.90
CA VAL A 111 11.38 6.99 -5.05
C VAL A 111 11.10 6.24 -6.35
N LEU A 112 9.96 6.50 -7.01
CA LEU A 112 9.67 5.94 -8.33
C LEU A 112 10.64 6.47 -9.38
N LYS A 113 11.12 5.58 -10.24
CA LYS A 113 11.83 5.94 -11.48
C LYS A 113 10.88 6.64 -12.45
N PRO A 114 11.39 7.47 -13.39
CA PRO A 114 10.61 7.92 -14.54
C PRO A 114 9.92 6.73 -15.23
N GLY A 115 8.64 6.88 -15.58
CA GLY A 115 7.80 5.81 -16.10
C GLY A 115 7.38 4.73 -15.10
N GLY A 116 7.78 4.85 -13.82
CA GLY A 116 7.40 3.93 -12.75
C GLY A 116 5.91 4.01 -12.40
N ARG A 117 5.40 3.00 -11.73
CA ARG A 117 3.96 2.81 -11.45
C ARG A 117 3.70 2.74 -9.96
N ILE A 118 2.53 3.22 -9.56
CA ILE A 118 2.03 3.13 -8.19
C ILE A 118 0.64 2.51 -8.20
N ALA A 119 0.38 1.60 -7.25
CA ALA A 119 -0.95 1.06 -6.99
C ALA A 119 -1.15 0.89 -5.48
N ILE A 120 -2.14 1.55 -4.92
CA ILE A 120 -2.47 1.51 -3.50
C ILE A 120 -3.97 1.29 -3.29
N SER A 121 -4.32 0.51 -2.28
CA SER A 121 -5.70 0.36 -1.82
C SER A 121 -5.82 0.84 -0.38
N ASP A 122 -6.96 1.46 -0.06
CA ASP A 122 -7.26 1.94 1.28
C ASP A 122 -8.77 2.11 1.49
N LEU A 123 -9.16 2.56 2.67
CA LEU A 123 -10.55 2.74 3.08
C LEU A 123 -11.19 3.97 2.44
N GLN A 124 -12.42 3.84 1.95
CA GLN A 124 -13.28 4.99 1.69
C GLN A 124 -13.75 5.61 3.00
N GLY A 125 -14.10 6.92 2.96
CA GLY A 125 -14.51 7.68 4.14
C GLY A 125 -15.69 7.04 4.88
N HIS A 126 -15.58 6.91 6.18
CA HIS A 126 -16.58 6.34 7.08
C HIS A 126 -16.60 7.03 8.44
N ASN A 127 -17.56 6.68 9.32
CA ASN A 127 -17.77 7.34 10.61
C ASN A 127 -17.57 6.41 11.82
N TYR A 128 -16.82 5.32 11.66
CA TYR A 128 -16.57 4.37 12.75
C TYR A 128 -15.41 4.83 13.64
N GLU A 129 -15.68 5.79 14.54
CA GLU A 129 -14.67 6.42 15.43
C GLU A 129 -13.92 5.43 16.33
N TRP A 130 -14.51 4.30 16.65
CA TRP A 130 -13.88 3.27 17.48
C TRP A 130 -12.63 2.66 16.83
N LEU A 131 -12.51 2.68 15.49
CA LEU A 131 -11.34 2.18 14.75
C LEU A 131 -10.07 2.97 15.09
N ARG A 132 -10.19 4.27 15.42
CA ARG A 132 -9.04 5.07 15.88
C ARG A 132 -8.38 4.47 17.11
N LYS A 133 -9.16 3.90 18.03
CA LYS A 133 -8.64 3.29 19.26
C LYS A 133 -8.16 1.86 19.04
N GLU A 134 -8.89 1.08 18.26
CA GLU A 134 -8.61 -0.35 18.09
C GLU A 134 -7.53 -0.63 17.04
N HIS A 135 -7.44 0.20 15.99
CA HIS A 135 -6.54 -0.01 14.87
C HIS A 135 -5.49 1.10 14.69
N ALA A 136 -5.50 2.10 15.57
CA ALA A 136 -4.63 3.28 15.48
C ALA A 136 -4.83 4.07 14.16
N ASP A 137 -6.07 4.11 13.67
CA ASP A 137 -6.41 4.87 12.46
C ASP A 137 -6.33 6.37 12.76
N VAL A 138 -5.49 7.08 12.03
CA VAL A 138 -5.42 8.55 12.07
C VAL A 138 -6.56 9.14 11.25
N TRP A 139 -6.83 8.56 10.08
CA TRP A 139 -7.92 8.94 9.20
C TRP A 139 -8.98 7.84 9.13
N LEU A 140 -10.25 8.23 9.10
CA LEU A 140 -11.37 7.31 8.89
C LEU A 140 -11.67 7.16 7.39
N GLY A 141 -10.64 6.74 6.65
CA GLY A 141 -10.69 6.61 5.20
C GLY A 141 -10.64 7.96 4.46
N PHE A 142 -10.74 7.90 3.15
CA PHE A 142 -10.58 9.05 2.24
C PHE A 142 -11.71 9.13 1.23
N LYS A 143 -12.02 10.33 0.79
CA LYS A 143 -12.80 10.53 -0.44
C LYS A 143 -11.90 10.24 -1.64
N MET A 144 -12.43 9.56 -2.63
CA MET A 144 -11.66 9.21 -3.84
C MET A 144 -11.14 10.43 -4.58
N GLU A 145 -11.92 11.54 -4.57
CA GLU A 145 -11.52 12.81 -5.16
C GLU A 145 -10.29 13.42 -4.47
N ASP A 146 -10.19 13.29 -3.14
CA ASP A 146 -9.05 13.80 -2.38
C ASP A 146 -7.78 12.99 -2.71
N VAL A 147 -7.90 11.67 -2.83
CA VAL A 147 -6.79 10.79 -3.22
C VAL A 147 -6.31 11.13 -4.64
N LEU A 148 -7.24 11.29 -5.59
CA LEU A 148 -6.94 11.70 -6.94
C LEU A 148 -6.23 13.07 -6.98
N ALA A 149 -6.69 14.02 -6.17
CA ALA A 149 -6.06 15.35 -6.07
C ALA A 149 -4.64 15.27 -5.49
N MET A 150 -4.43 14.47 -4.42
CA MET A 150 -3.10 14.25 -3.83
C MET A 150 -2.13 13.63 -4.83
N MET A 151 -2.55 12.63 -5.61
CA MET A 151 -1.70 12.01 -6.65
C MET A 151 -1.32 13.01 -7.75
N LYS A 152 -2.28 13.78 -8.27
CA LYS A 152 -2.05 14.82 -9.29
C LYS A 152 -1.14 15.94 -8.80
N LYS A 153 -1.31 16.38 -7.54
CA LYS A 153 -0.44 17.37 -6.89
C LYS A 153 1.03 16.93 -6.90
N ASN A 154 1.27 15.62 -6.78
CA ASN A 154 2.59 15.01 -6.81
C ASN A 154 3.07 14.64 -8.23
N ARG A 155 2.47 15.28 -9.27
CA ARG A 155 2.85 15.14 -10.67
C ARG A 155 2.75 13.70 -11.22
N LEU A 156 1.91 12.89 -10.60
CA LEU A 156 1.58 11.59 -11.15
C LEU A 156 0.55 11.75 -12.28
N GLU A 157 0.70 10.96 -13.34
CA GLU A 157 -0.15 10.95 -14.53
C GLU A 157 -0.96 9.66 -14.61
N ASP A 158 -1.91 9.58 -15.52
CA ASP A 158 -2.82 8.44 -15.71
C ASP A 158 -3.52 8.02 -14.41
N VAL A 159 -3.80 8.99 -13.53
CA VAL A 159 -4.37 8.73 -12.21
C VAL A 159 -5.78 8.17 -12.34
N LYS A 160 -6.00 6.99 -11.78
CA LYS A 160 -7.31 6.34 -11.64
C LYS A 160 -7.54 6.07 -10.16
N VAL A 161 -8.75 6.31 -9.70
CA VAL A 161 -9.19 5.95 -8.35
C VAL A 161 -10.57 5.33 -8.49
N ASP A 162 -10.66 4.03 -8.30
CA ASP A 162 -11.87 3.24 -8.51
C ASP A 162 -12.28 2.55 -7.21
N GLU A 163 -13.57 2.33 -7.04
CA GLU A 163 -14.10 1.54 -5.93
C GLU A 163 -13.72 0.06 -6.13
N LEU A 164 -13.24 -0.58 -5.07
CA LEU A 164 -13.04 -2.03 -5.07
C LEU A 164 -14.37 -2.73 -4.79
N SER A 165 -14.60 -3.87 -5.45
CA SER A 165 -15.75 -4.74 -5.17
C SER A 165 -15.68 -5.38 -3.78
N SER A 166 -14.47 -5.40 -3.19
CA SER A 166 -14.20 -5.92 -1.84
C SER A 166 -14.28 -4.81 -0.80
N CYS A 167 -14.63 -5.18 0.42
CA CYS A 167 -14.66 -4.28 1.57
C CYS A 167 -13.76 -4.79 2.70
N CYS A 168 -13.27 -3.85 3.51
CA CYS A 168 -12.66 -4.18 4.79
C CYS A 168 -13.76 -4.53 5.78
N THR A 169 -13.62 -5.67 6.45
CA THR A 169 -14.56 -6.10 7.49
C THR A 169 -13.92 -5.95 8.85
N SER A 170 -14.58 -5.25 9.76
CA SER A 170 -14.15 -5.14 11.15
C SER A 170 -15.31 -5.43 12.11
N THR A 171 -15.01 -5.83 13.33
CA THR A 171 -16.03 -6.26 14.28
C THR A 171 -15.81 -5.56 15.61
N GLN A 172 -16.87 -4.96 16.17
CA GLN A 172 -16.91 -4.41 17.52
C GLN A 172 -18.12 -5.00 18.25
N GLU A 173 -17.93 -5.56 19.46
CA GLU A 173 -19.00 -6.07 20.33
C GLU A 173 -20.04 -6.93 19.59
N GLU A 174 -19.58 -7.92 18.79
CA GLU A 174 -20.40 -8.80 17.94
C GLU A 174 -21.04 -8.11 16.70
N GLN A 175 -20.94 -6.79 16.56
CA GLN A 175 -21.43 -6.09 15.38
C GLN A 175 -20.34 -6.02 14.32
N GLN A 176 -20.57 -6.68 13.18
CA GLN A 176 -19.70 -6.60 12.02
C GLN A 176 -20.05 -5.41 11.14
N VAL A 177 -19.03 -4.62 10.78
CA VAL A 177 -19.16 -3.52 9.82
C VAL A 177 -18.35 -3.82 8.57
N LYS A 178 -18.84 -3.34 7.43
CA LYS A 178 -18.18 -3.42 6.13
C LYS A 178 -17.86 -2.01 5.66
N ILE A 179 -16.59 -1.76 5.40
CA ILE A 179 -16.10 -0.45 4.99
C ILE A 179 -15.67 -0.58 3.53
N PRO A 180 -16.26 0.19 2.60
CA PRO A 180 -15.83 0.19 1.21
C PRO A 180 -14.35 0.56 1.08
N MET A 181 -13.69 0.01 0.07
CA MET A 181 -12.29 0.27 -0.24
C MET A 181 -12.17 0.88 -1.64
N PHE A 182 -11.10 1.61 -1.87
CA PHE A 182 -10.71 2.07 -3.19
C PHE A 182 -9.37 1.48 -3.63
N LEU A 183 -9.16 1.47 -4.93
CA LEU A 183 -7.86 1.21 -5.56
C LEU A 183 -7.46 2.46 -6.34
N ALA A 184 -6.32 3.02 -5.99
CA ALA A 184 -5.72 4.14 -6.70
C ALA A 184 -4.47 3.67 -7.45
N SER A 185 -4.36 4.05 -8.72
CA SER A 185 -3.18 3.76 -9.55
C SER A 185 -2.77 4.97 -10.36
N ALA A 186 -1.47 5.07 -10.64
CA ALA A 186 -0.91 6.17 -11.42
C ALA A 186 0.47 5.81 -11.98
N ARG A 187 1.05 6.70 -12.80
CA ARG A 187 2.40 6.61 -13.34
C ARG A 187 3.18 7.87 -13.04
N LYS A 188 4.49 7.71 -12.81
CA LYS A 188 5.40 8.85 -12.81
C LYS A 188 5.74 9.20 -14.26
N PRO A 189 5.71 10.48 -14.67
CA PRO A 189 6.15 10.91 -16.00
C PRO A 189 7.56 10.40 -16.35
N VAL A 190 7.86 10.28 -17.64
CA VAL A 190 9.17 9.90 -18.16
C VAL A 190 10.14 11.06 -18.09
#